data_b6d1a5cf48b60c19d33f778c7166321a
#
_entry.id   b6d1a5cf48b60c19d33f778c7166321a
#
_cell.length_a   1.000
_cell.length_b   1.000
_cell.length_c   1.000
_cell.angle_alpha   90.00
_cell.angle_beta   90.00
_cell.angle_gamma   90.00
#
_symmetry.space_group_name_H-M   'P 1'
#
loop_
_entity.id
_entity.type
_entity.pdbx_description
1 polymer ?
#
loop_
_entity_poly.entity_id
_entity_poly.type
_entity_poly.pdbx_seq_one_letter_code
_entity_poly.pdbx_strand_id
1 'polypeptide(L)'
;MNRSLYSLLWWLALPLVLGRLWWRGRKEPGYRQHIGERLGLYGPRLPERRTFMVHAVSVGETRAAEPLVEALLARWPDCRILLTHMTPTGRATGRALFGKHGERVVQSFLPYDTGLLVRRFLRHFQPRVCILMETEVWPNLIAGCALEKVPVALVNARLSERSLRRGQRFGGIMMDAARAITTVAAQTDDDAQRIRSLGAPHVTVTGSIKFDVLPPEAALEKGAWLRARFKQRPVFLCASTRDGEESLVLDAWQRLADKPANALLAIVPRHPQRFDEVAQLVAARGMSLQRRSEMMDTTADAADVDADVLLGDSMGEMFAYYAACDCAFIGGSLLPLGGQNLIEACALGKPVLVGEHTFNFLDATNEAVAAGGAVRVADADAMVAQAAHLLQDAAARAAMGAAAAAWAGRHRGATLRTVELLQRIIA
;
A
#
# COMPACT_ATOMS: atom_id res chain seq x y z
N MET A 1 8.53 -13.43 -28.22
CA MET A 1 7.96 -12.19 -28.84
C MET A 1 9.05 -11.13 -28.88
N ASN A 2 9.26 -10.44 -30.00
CA ASN A 2 10.21 -9.33 -30.09
C ASN A 2 9.52 -7.98 -29.80
N ARG A 3 10.33 -6.93 -29.58
CA ARG A 3 9.83 -5.59 -29.18
C ARG A 3 9.01 -4.90 -30.29
N SER A 4 9.30 -5.15 -31.57
CA SER A 4 8.53 -4.57 -32.67
C SER A 4 7.11 -5.13 -32.73
N LEU A 5 6.97 -6.45 -32.57
CA LEU A 5 5.66 -7.11 -32.51
C LEU A 5 4.87 -6.65 -31.26
N TYR A 6 5.53 -6.51 -30.12
CA TYR A 6 4.91 -5.97 -28.91
C TYR A 6 4.36 -4.55 -29.13
N SER A 7 5.15 -3.68 -29.77
CA SER A 7 4.70 -2.32 -30.09
C SER A 7 3.55 -2.31 -31.09
N LEU A 8 3.57 -3.19 -32.09
CA LEU A 8 2.48 -3.33 -33.05
C LEU A 8 1.19 -3.76 -32.37
N LEU A 9 1.27 -4.75 -31.48
CA LEU A 9 0.11 -5.21 -30.70
C LEU A 9 -0.47 -4.09 -29.81
N TRP A 10 0.40 -3.26 -29.22
CA TRP A 10 -0.05 -2.08 -28.49
C TRP A 10 -0.81 -1.08 -29.37
N TRP A 11 -0.29 -0.79 -30.58
CA TRP A 11 -0.98 0.12 -31.51
C TRP A 11 -2.34 -0.43 -31.93
N LEU A 12 -2.46 -1.73 -32.19
CA LEU A 12 -3.72 -2.38 -32.53
C LEU A 12 -4.71 -2.39 -31.33
N ALA A 13 -4.20 -2.56 -30.11
CA ALA A 13 -5.03 -2.57 -28.90
C ALA A 13 -5.44 -1.16 -28.45
N LEU A 14 -4.72 -0.11 -28.85
CA LEU A 14 -4.91 1.25 -28.34
C LEU A 14 -6.34 1.78 -28.50
N PRO A 15 -7.05 1.62 -29.63
CA PRO A 15 -8.44 2.06 -29.77
C PRO A 15 -9.37 1.38 -28.74
N LEU A 16 -9.18 0.08 -28.51
CA LEU A 16 -9.97 -0.69 -27.53
C LEU A 16 -9.68 -0.23 -26.09
N VAL A 17 -8.42 0.03 -25.79
CA VAL A 17 -8.00 0.54 -24.47
C VAL A 17 -8.60 1.93 -24.22
N LEU A 18 -8.58 2.83 -25.21
CA LEU A 18 -9.19 4.15 -25.09
C LEU A 18 -10.72 4.07 -24.95
N GLY A 19 -11.37 3.19 -25.71
CA GLY A 19 -12.81 2.91 -25.58
C GLY A 19 -13.16 2.41 -24.18
N ARG A 20 -12.34 1.49 -23.62
CA ARG A 20 -12.50 0.98 -22.25
C ARG A 20 -12.30 2.08 -21.20
N LEU A 21 -11.31 2.97 -21.38
CA LEU A 21 -11.12 4.12 -20.48
C LEU A 21 -12.34 5.04 -20.51
N TRP A 22 -12.86 5.33 -21.69
CA TRP A 22 -14.05 6.15 -21.85
C TRP A 22 -15.25 5.54 -21.15
N TRP A 23 -15.45 4.22 -21.30
CA TRP A 23 -16.52 3.49 -20.64
C TRP A 23 -16.38 3.48 -19.11
N ARG A 24 -15.16 3.17 -18.59
CA ARG A 24 -14.87 3.24 -17.15
C ARG A 24 -15.08 4.65 -16.59
N GLY A 25 -14.76 5.64 -17.35
CA GLY A 25 -14.95 7.04 -16.99
C GLY A 25 -16.42 7.46 -16.79
N ARG A 26 -17.41 6.58 -17.07
CA ARG A 26 -18.82 6.78 -16.67
C ARG A 26 -19.00 6.60 -15.16
N LYS A 27 -18.28 5.65 -14.58
CA LYS A 27 -18.34 5.36 -13.12
C LYS A 27 -17.32 6.18 -12.35
N GLU A 28 -16.12 6.36 -12.92
CA GLU A 28 -14.99 7.08 -12.33
C GLU A 28 -14.49 8.15 -13.30
N PRO A 29 -14.97 9.41 -13.23
CA PRO A 29 -14.65 10.48 -14.20
C PRO A 29 -13.15 10.74 -14.38
N GLY A 30 -12.33 10.43 -13.38
CA GLY A 30 -10.87 10.56 -13.45
C GLY A 30 -10.21 9.77 -14.60
N TYR A 31 -10.84 8.69 -15.10
CA TYR A 31 -10.31 7.96 -16.27
C TYR A 31 -10.40 8.75 -17.58
N ARG A 32 -11.24 9.76 -17.66
CA ARG A 32 -11.36 10.65 -18.83
C ARG A 32 -10.46 11.88 -18.75
N GLN A 33 -9.82 12.10 -17.58
CA GLN A 33 -8.91 13.21 -17.40
C GLN A 33 -7.50 12.86 -17.88
N HIS A 34 -6.76 13.85 -18.38
CA HIS A 34 -5.37 13.73 -18.77
C HIS A 34 -5.07 12.61 -19.80
N ILE A 35 -6.00 12.30 -20.71
CA ILE A 35 -5.82 11.28 -21.74
C ILE A 35 -4.61 11.62 -22.63
N GLY A 36 -4.35 12.91 -22.88
CA GLY A 36 -3.19 13.38 -23.64
C GLY A 36 -1.86 12.88 -23.07
N GLU A 37 -1.67 12.86 -21.76
CA GLU A 37 -0.46 12.35 -21.10
C GLU A 37 -0.20 10.88 -21.48
N ARG A 38 -1.26 10.05 -21.51
CA ARG A 38 -1.18 8.64 -21.91
C ARG A 38 -0.84 8.42 -23.39
N LEU A 39 -1.04 9.46 -24.21
CA LEU A 39 -0.72 9.51 -25.63
C LEU A 39 0.56 10.29 -25.92
N GLY A 40 1.36 10.60 -24.88
CA GLY A 40 2.61 11.32 -25.03
C GLY A 40 2.43 12.80 -25.42
N LEU A 41 1.28 13.39 -25.09
CA LEU A 41 1.00 14.81 -25.29
C LEU A 41 1.08 15.54 -23.95
N TYR A 42 2.09 16.39 -23.82
CA TYR A 42 2.38 17.14 -22.60
C TYR A 42 2.32 18.63 -22.88
N GLY A 43 2.09 19.42 -21.83
CA GLY A 43 2.15 20.88 -21.90
C GLY A 43 3.58 21.41 -22.11
N PRO A 44 3.84 22.67 -21.77
CA PRO A 44 5.18 23.24 -21.81
C PRO A 44 6.18 22.44 -20.98
N ARG A 45 7.45 22.46 -21.38
CA ARG A 45 8.50 21.83 -20.57
C ARG A 45 8.61 22.52 -19.22
N LEU A 46 8.78 21.71 -18.21
CA LEU A 46 9.08 22.23 -16.87
C LEU A 46 10.46 22.89 -16.86
N PRO A 47 10.69 23.88 -15.97
CA PRO A 47 12.02 24.47 -15.77
C PRO A 47 13.05 23.36 -15.53
N GLU A 48 14.28 23.59 -16.01
CA GLU A 48 15.37 22.63 -15.92
C GLU A 48 15.66 22.33 -14.43
N ARG A 49 15.55 21.06 -14.05
CA ARG A 49 15.84 20.55 -12.72
C ARG A 49 16.20 19.07 -12.81
N ARG A 50 17.09 18.60 -11.93
CA ARG A 50 17.42 17.18 -11.81
C ARG A 50 16.14 16.38 -11.53
N THR A 51 15.61 15.66 -12.51
CA THR A 51 14.33 14.96 -12.40
C THR A 51 14.55 13.46 -12.19
N PHE A 52 13.98 12.89 -11.11
CA PHE A 52 13.94 11.46 -10.85
C PHE A 52 12.52 10.96 -11.10
N MET A 53 12.38 10.02 -12.02
CA MET A 53 11.09 9.40 -12.28
C MET A 53 10.85 8.25 -11.30
N VAL A 54 9.71 8.28 -10.63
CA VAL A 54 9.21 7.18 -9.80
C VAL A 54 7.87 6.71 -10.38
N HIS A 55 7.79 5.45 -10.80
CA HIS A 55 6.59 4.86 -11.34
C HIS A 55 5.89 3.99 -10.30
N ALA A 56 4.70 4.43 -9.88
CA ALA A 56 3.82 3.74 -8.94
C ALA A 56 2.40 3.68 -9.55
N VAL A 57 2.00 2.51 -10.03
CA VAL A 57 0.79 2.30 -10.84
C VAL A 57 -0.49 2.60 -10.08
N SER A 58 -0.59 2.12 -8.85
CA SER A 58 -1.82 2.04 -8.05
C SER A 58 -1.73 2.80 -6.73
N VAL A 59 -2.85 2.89 -6.01
CA VAL A 59 -2.91 3.43 -4.63
C VAL A 59 -1.91 2.73 -3.71
N GLY A 60 -1.86 1.38 -3.78
CA GLY A 60 -0.97 0.58 -2.91
C GLY A 60 0.50 0.89 -3.16
N GLU A 61 0.93 0.93 -4.43
CA GLU A 61 2.30 1.27 -4.79
C GLU A 61 2.65 2.73 -4.49
N THR A 62 1.71 3.66 -4.69
CA THR A 62 1.92 5.08 -4.37
C THR A 62 2.17 5.28 -2.87
N ARG A 63 1.42 4.60 -2.02
CA ARG A 63 1.66 4.59 -0.57
C ARG A 63 2.98 3.89 -0.21
N ALA A 64 3.27 2.75 -0.84
CA ALA A 64 4.53 2.05 -0.62
C ALA A 64 5.75 2.87 -1.06
N ALA A 65 5.59 3.75 -2.05
CA ALA A 65 6.66 4.63 -2.52
C ALA A 65 6.91 5.86 -1.60
N GLU A 66 6.02 6.15 -0.65
CA GLU A 66 6.12 7.35 0.20
C GLU A 66 7.46 7.46 0.93
N PRO A 67 7.95 6.43 1.68
CA PRO A 67 9.23 6.52 2.35
C PRO A 67 10.40 6.77 1.38
N LEU A 68 10.35 6.16 0.21
CA LEU A 68 11.38 6.32 -0.81
C LEU A 68 11.38 7.75 -1.40
N VAL A 69 10.21 8.29 -1.75
CA VAL A 69 10.08 9.64 -2.30
C VAL A 69 10.57 10.68 -1.29
N GLU A 70 10.17 10.55 -0.02
CA GLU A 70 10.64 11.46 1.06
C GLU A 70 12.17 11.36 1.23
N ALA A 71 12.74 10.17 1.24
CA ALA A 71 14.17 9.97 1.36
C ALA A 71 14.96 10.53 0.15
N LEU A 72 14.42 10.38 -1.08
CA LEU A 72 15.01 10.98 -2.27
C LEU A 72 14.99 12.51 -2.21
N LEU A 73 13.87 13.12 -1.80
CA LEU A 73 13.73 14.56 -1.64
C LEU A 73 14.63 15.12 -0.55
N ALA A 74 14.83 14.37 0.53
CA ALA A 74 15.75 14.74 1.60
C ALA A 74 17.22 14.64 1.17
N ARG A 75 17.58 13.56 0.46
CA ARG A 75 18.97 13.29 0.04
C ARG A 75 19.44 14.20 -1.10
N TRP A 76 18.52 14.61 -2.00
CA TRP A 76 18.78 15.52 -3.11
C TRP A 76 17.82 16.71 -3.07
N PRO A 77 18.13 17.77 -2.30
CA PRO A 77 17.23 18.92 -2.11
C PRO A 77 16.91 19.69 -3.41
N ASP A 78 17.79 19.62 -4.41
CA ASP A 78 17.66 20.24 -5.73
C ASP A 78 16.84 19.38 -6.73
N CYS A 79 16.49 18.14 -6.39
CA CYS A 79 15.80 17.27 -7.31
C CYS A 79 14.29 17.58 -7.39
N ARG A 80 13.72 17.13 -8.51
CA ARG A 80 12.28 17.00 -8.74
C ARG A 80 11.93 15.52 -8.89
N ILE A 81 10.89 15.11 -8.24
CA ILE A 81 10.28 13.78 -8.47
C ILE A 81 9.20 13.90 -9.54
N LEU A 82 9.34 13.13 -10.60
CA LEU A 82 8.27 12.88 -11.56
C LEU A 82 7.56 11.58 -11.14
N LEU A 83 6.45 11.72 -10.43
CA LEU A 83 5.67 10.58 -9.98
C LEU A 83 4.67 10.19 -11.08
N THR A 84 4.79 8.96 -11.60
CA THR A 84 3.95 8.49 -12.70
C THR A 84 3.00 7.38 -12.27
N HIS A 85 1.80 7.41 -12.83
CA HIS A 85 0.69 6.51 -12.46
C HIS A 85 0.04 5.88 -13.69
N MET A 86 -0.77 4.80 -13.46
CA MET A 86 -1.68 4.26 -14.46
C MET A 86 -3.16 4.39 -14.05
N THR A 87 -3.45 4.69 -12.78
CA THR A 87 -4.81 4.82 -12.26
C THR A 87 -5.10 6.23 -11.73
N PRO A 88 -6.33 6.76 -11.93
CA PRO A 88 -6.73 8.06 -11.36
C PRO A 88 -6.65 8.10 -9.83
N THR A 89 -7.00 6.99 -9.18
CA THR A 89 -6.95 6.84 -7.72
C THR A 89 -5.50 6.86 -7.20
N GLY A 90 -4.55 6.24 -7.92
CA GLY A 90 -3.13 6.35 -7.61
C GLY A 90 -2.64 7.80 -7.70
N ARG A 91 -3.03 8.52 -8.76
CA ARG A 91 -2.70 9.95 -8.93
C ARG A 91 -3.30 10.83 -7.82
N ALA A 92 -4.55 10.58 -7.44
CA ALA A 92 -5.20 11.29 -6.33
C ALA A 92 -4.47 11.03 -4.99
N THR A 93 -4.07 9.78 -4.74
CA THR A 93 -3.25 9.41 -3.57
C THR A 93 -1.91 10.14 -3.59
N GLY A 94 -1.23 10.17 -4.74
CA GLY A 94 0.03 10.92 -4.88
C GLY A 94 -0.13 12.41 -4.61
N ARG A 95 -1.25 13.01 -5.04
CA ARG A 95 -1.56 14.42 -4.73
C ARG A 95 -1.76 14.64 -3.23
N ALA A 96 -2.47 13.73 -2.58
CA ALA A 96 -2.73 13.83 -1.13
C ALA A 96 -1.44 13.68 -0.31
N LEU A 97 -0.57 12.73 -0.66
CA LEU A 97 0.66 12.44 0.09
C LEU A 97 1.74 13.50 -0.14
N PHE A 98 1.90 13.94 -1.39
CA PHE A 98 3.07 14.74 -1.80
C PHE A 98 2.74 16.19 -2.17
N GLY A 99 1.48 16.62 -2.07
CA GLY A 99 1.07 18.00 -2.37
C GLY A 99 1.81 19.06 -1.55
N LYS A 100 2.25 18.71 -0.34
CA LYS A 100 3.08 19.54 0.55
C LYS A 100 4.44 19.98 -0.07
N HIS A 101 4.95 19.21 -1.05
CA HIS A 101 6.24 19.49 -1.71
C HIS A 101 6.13 20.44 -2.92
N GLY A 102 4.90 20.86 -3.29
CA GLY A 102 4.67 21.79 -4.38
C GLY A 102 5.30 21.32 -5.70
N GLU A 103 6.06 22.20 -6.37
CA GLU A 103 6.69 21.91 -7.65
C GLU A 103 7.83 20.88 -7.61
N ARG A 104 8.26 20.47 -6.42
CA ARG A 104 9.26 19.41 -6.28
C ARG A 104 8.70 18.02 -6.57
N VAL A 105 7.36 17.83 -6.53
CA VAL A 105 6.72 16.58 -6.92
C VAL A 105 5.68 16.88 -7.98
N VAL A 106 5.98 16.54 -9.21
CA VAL A 106 5.06 16.65 -10.34
C VAL A 106 4.51 15.29 -10.71
N GLN A 107 3.29 15.24 -11.21
CA GLN A 107 2.63 13.99 -11.54
C GLN A 107 2.24 13.92 -13.01
N SER A 108 2.36 12.73 -13.59
CA SER A 108 1.88 12.42 -14.94
C SER A 108 1.33 11.00 -15.01
N PHE A 109 0.45 10.73 -15.97
CA PHE A 109 0.24 9.34 -16.37
C PHE A 109 1.41 8.87 -17.24
N LEU A 110 1.85 7.62 -17.01
CA LEU A 110 2.79 6.98 -17.92
C LEU A 110 2.10 6.79 -19.28
N PRO A 111 2.77 7.09 -20.40
CA PRO A 111 2.21 6.81 -21.72
C PRO A 111 2.10 5.30 -21.95
N TYR A 112 1.20 4.90 -22.85
CA TYR A 112 1.15 3.49 -23.28
C TYR A 112 2.48 3.05 -23.87
N ASP A 113 2.90 1.84 -23.54
CA ASP A 113 4.26 1.34 -23.77
C ASP A 113 4.55 1.03 -25.24
N THR A 114 4.50 2.08 -26.07
CA THR A 114 4.97 2.04 -27.48
C THR A 114 6.23 2.86 -27.62
N GLY A 115 7.13 2.45 -28.53
CA GLY A 115 8.42 3.11 -28.68
C GLY A 115 8.32 4.62 -29.00
N LEU A 116 7.28 5.05 -29.74
CA LEU A 116 7.08 6.47 -30.07
C LEU A 116 6.63 7.28 -28.87
N LEU A 117 5.62 6.79 -28.12
CA LEU A 117 5.06 7.52 -26.98
C LEU A 117 6.06 7.60 -25.84
N VAL A 118 6.78 6.51 -25.57
CA VAL A 118 7.87 6.46 -24.61
C VAL A 118 8.98 7.46 -24.96
N ARG A 119 9.40 7.52 -26.24
CA ARG A 119 10.42 8.50 -26.67
C ARG A 119 9.97 9.93 -26.45
N ARG A 120 8.70 10.27 -26.74
CA ARG A 120 8.13 11.59 -26.46
C ARG A 120 8.17 11.91 -24.97
N PHE A 121 7.80 10.95 -24.13
CA PHE A 121 7.82 11.07 -22.68
C PHE A 121 9.23 11.35 -22.16
N LEU A 122 10.20 10.51 -22.49
CA LEU A 122 11.58 10.65 -22.05
C LEU A 122 12.21 11.97 -22.51
N ARG A 123 11.95 12.39 -23.75
CA ARG A 123 12.45 13.68 -24.28
C ARG A 123 11.78 14.90 -23.64
N HIS A 124 10.52 14.75 -23.18
CA HIS A 124 9.81 15.85 -22.50
C HIS A 124 10.32 16.06 -21.09
N PHE A 125 10.39 14.97 -20.30
CA PHE A 125 10.71 15.04 -18.87
C PHE A 125 12.21 14.89 -18.55
N GLN A 126 12.99 14.33 -19.43
CA GLN A 126 14.44 14.13 -19.34
C GLN A 126 14.89 13.60 -17.96
N PRO A 127 14.33 12.44 -17.50
CA PRO A 127 14.67 11.93 -16.18
C PRO A 127 16.13 11.48 -16.12
N ARG A 128 16.81 11.75 -15.02
CA ARG A 128 18.18 11.27 -14.73
C ARG A 128 18.20 9.80 -14.31
N VAL A 129 17.10 9.30 -13.77
CA VAL A 129 16.89 7.91 -13.38
C VAL A 129 15.42 7.56 -13.54
N CYS A 130 15.15 6.32 -13.95
CA CYS A 130 13.82 5.72 -14.00
C CYS A 130 13.72 4.67 -12.88
N ILE A 131 12.89 4.93 -11.87
CA ILE A 131 12.66 4.06 -10.73
C ILE A 131 11.28 3.42 -10.87
N LEU A 132 11.24 2.10 -11.05
CA LEU A 132 10.03 1.30 -11.20
C LEU A 132 9.73 0.57 -9.88
N MET A 133 8.49 0.60 -9.44
CA MET A 133 8.06 -0.05 -8.19
C MET A 133 7.61 -1.51 -8.41
N GLU A 134 7.91 -2.38 -7.48
CA GLU A 134 7.40 -3.74 -7.33
C GLU A 134 7.60 -4.66 -8.57
N THR A 135 6.56 -4.85 -9.38
CA THR A 135 6.58 -5.79 -10.53
C THR A 135 6.50 -5.09 -11.88
N GLU A 136 6.66 -3.78 -11.91
CA GLU A 136 6.39 -2.94 -13.07
C GLU A 136 7.54 -3.02 -14.10
N VAL A 137 7.43 -3.95 -15.03
CA VAL A 137 8.36 -4.13 -16.16
C VAL A 137 7.69 -3.71 -17.46
N TRP A 138 8.13 -2.59 -18.02
CA TRP A 138 7.63 -1.97 -19.24
C TRP A 138 8.70 -2.03 -20.34
N PRO A 139 8.63 -3.01 -21.27
CA PRO A 139 9.74 -3.31 -22.21
C PRO A 139 10.17 -2.14 -23.07
N ASN A 140 9.25 -1.35 -23.62
CA ASN A 140 9.63 -0.19 -24.44
C ASN A 140 10.14 0.97 -23.59
N LEU A 141 9.61 1.19 -22.38
CA LEU A 141 10.12 2.20 -21.44
C LEU A 141 11.57 1.87 -21.07
N ILE A 142 11.84 0.64 -20.65
CA ILE A 142 13.19 0.20 -20.26
C ILE A 142 14.17 0.32 -21.44
N ALA A 143 13.76 -0.15 -22.64
CA ALA A 143 14.58 -0.02 -23.83
C ALA A 143 14.77 1.45 -24.26
N GLY A 144 13.75 2.29 -24.11
CA GLY A 144 13.83 3.74 -24.36
C GLY A 144 14.80 4.42 -23.41
N CYS A 145 14.76 4.07 -22.12
CA CYS A 145 15.72 4.54 -21.14
C CYS A 145 17.16 4.16 -21.49
N ALA A 146 17.39 2.90 -21.92
CA ALA A 146 18.71 2.45 -22.35
C ALA A 146 19.24 3.25 -23.56
N LEU A 147 18.39 3.56 -24.54
CA LEU A 147 18.73 4.38 -25.70
C LEU A 147 19.08 5.83 -25.34
N GLU A 148 18.36 6.41 -24.39
CA GLU A 148 18.60 7.79 -23.89
C GLU A 148 19.61 7.82 -22.72
N LYS A 149 20.28 6.69 -22.44
CA LYS A 149 21.27 6.53 -21.35
C LYS A 149 20.74 6.89 -19.96
N VAL A 150 19.45 6.65 -19.72
CA VAL A 150 18.80 6.82 -18.44
C VAL A 150 18.88 5.50 -17.67
N PRO A 151 19.55 5.43 -16.52
CA PRO A 151 19.61 4.21 -15.73
C PRO A 151 18.21 3.84 -15.22
N VAL A 152 17.93 2.52 -15.18
CA VAL A 152 16.65 1.97 -14.70
C VAL A 152 16.89 1.19 -13.41
N ALA A 153 16.17 1.53 -12.35
CA ALA A 153 16.13 0.78 -11.11
C ALA A 153 14.75 0.15 -10.91
N LEU A 154 14.72 -1.15 -10.62
CA LEU A 154 13.50 -1.81 -10.13
C LEU A 154 13.63 -1.93 -8.61
N VAL A 155 12.76 -1.25 -7.86
CA VAL A 155 12.86 -1.15 -6.41
C VAL A 155 11.65 -1.75 -5.71
N ASN A 156 11.84 -2.19 -4.47
CA ASN A 156 10.84 -2.97 -3.75
C ASN A 156 10.37 -4.17 -4.59
N ALA A 157 11.29 -4.76 -5.32
CA ALA A 157 11.02 -5.73 -6.38
C ALA A 157 10.51 -7.04 -5.79
N ARG A 158 9.39 -7.51 -6.35
CA ARG A 158 8.74 -8.77 -5.97
C ARG A 158 8.40 -9.56 -7.22
N LEU A 159 8.67 -10.87 -7.21
CA LEU A 159 8.35 -11.73 -8.33
C LEU A 159 7.87 -13.10 -7.84
N SER A 160 6.55 -13.34 -7.89
CA SER A 160 6.00 -14.65 -7.57
C SER A 160 6.38 -15.71 -8.64
N GLU A 161 6.41 -16.98 -8.25
CA GLU A 161 6.63 -18.08 -9.21
C GLU A 161 5.65 -18.06 -10.38
N ARG A 162 4.37 -17.74 -10.11
CA ARG A 162 3.36 -17.63 -11.17
C ARG A 162 3.71 -16.54 -12.17
N SER A 163 4.21 -15.40 -11.69
CA SER A 163 4.65 -14.28 -12.53
C SER A 163 5.92 -14.62 -13.29
N LEU A 164 6.86 -15.32 -12.67
CA LEU A 164 8.07 -15.84 -13.32
C LEU A 164 7.71 -16.76 -14.50
N ARG A 165 6.87 -17.78 -14.27
CA ARG A 165 6.41 -18.72 -15.32
C ARG A 165 5.71 -17.99 -16.45
N ARG A 166 4.92 -16.94 -16.15
CA ARG A 166 4.28 -16.10 -17.15
C ARG A 166 5.31 -15.30 -17.94
N GLY A 167 6.28 -14.66 -17.25
CA GLY A 167 7.37 -13.91 -17.90
C GLY A 167 8.18 -14.78 -18.85
N GLN A 168 8.50 -16.01 -18.45
CA GLN A 168 9.23 -16.98 -19.28
C GLN A 168 8.42 -17.38 -20.54
N ARG A 169 7.09 -17.47 -20.48
CA ARG A 169 6.23 -17.73 -21.65
C ARG A 169 6.26 -16.60 -22.69
N PHE A 170 6.38 -15.33 -22.25
CA PHE A 170 6.53 -14.20 -23.14
C PHE A 170 7.94 -14.10 -23.78
N GLY A 171 8.85 -14.98 -23.36
CA GLY A 171 10.15 -15.22 -23.99
C GLY A 171 11.07 -14.01 -23.94
N GLY A 172 11.83 -13.80 -25.03
CA GLY A 172 12.95 -12.86 -25.12
C GLY A 172 12.66 -11.44 -24.65
N ILE A 173 11.45 -10.88 -24.90
CA ILE A 173 11.16 -9.47 -24.57
C ILE A 173 11.25 -9.15 -23.05
N MET A 174 10.78 -10.08 -22.20
CA MET A 174 10.86 -9.89 -20.75
C MET A 174 12.28 -10.10 -20.23
N MET A 175 13.01 -11.05 -20.82
CA MET A 175 14.41 -11.27 -20.49
C MET A 175 15.28 -10.10 -20.97
N ASP A 176 15.01 -9.56 -22.17
CA ASP A 176 15.73 -8.39 -22.68
C ASP A 176 15.47 -7.15 -21.81
N ALA A 177 14.21 -6.96 -21.36
CA ALA A 177 13.87 -5.91 -20.40
C ALA A 177 14.59 -6.10 -19.07
N ALA A 178 14.60 -7.34 -18.51
CA ALA A 178 15.29 -7.64 -17.26
C ALA A 178 16.80 -7.38 -17.35
N ARG A 179 17.45 -7.77 -18.47
CA ARG A 179 18.88 -7.53 -18.72
C ARG A 179 19.24 -6.05 -18.86
N ALA A 180 18.28 -5.24 -19.31
CA ALA A 180 18.48 -3.79 -19.50
C ALA A 180 18.21 -2.97 -18.21
N ILE A 181 17.72 -3.58 -17.15
CA ILE A 181 17.60 -2.93 -15.84
C ILE A 181 19.00 -2.75 -15.24
N THR A 182 19.31 -1.53 -14.83
CA THR A 182 20.63 -1.19 -14.29
C THR A 182 20.86 -1.79 -12.90
N THR A 183 19.85 -1.77 -12.03
CA THR A 183 19.91 -2.33 -10.68
C THR A 183 18.53 -2.74 -10.17
N VAL A 184 18.52 -3.75 -9.30
CA VAL A 184 17.29 -4.26 -8.66
C VAL A 184 17.50 -4.31 -7.16
N ALA A 185 16.55 -3.71 -6.42
CA ALA A 185 16.39 -3.81 -4.98
C ALA A 185 15.23 -4.78 -4.68
N ALA A 186 15.54 -6.05 -4.41
CA ALA A 186 14.57 -7.10 -4.17
C ALA A 186 14.08 -7.12 -2.71
N GLN A 187 12.84 -7.57 -2.48
CA GLN A 187 12.29 -7.67 -1.12
C GLN A 187 12.88 -8.86 -0.35
N THR A 188 13.02 -10.00 -1.00
CA THR A 188 13.49 -11.26 -0.39
C THR A 188 14.56 -11.93 -1.24
N ASP A 189 15.27 -12.91 -0.66
CA ASP A 189 16.25 -13.74 -1.40
C ASP A 189 15.56 -14.54 -2.51
N ASP A 190 14.35 -15.03 -2.26
CA ASP A 190 13.54 -15.75 -3.24
C ASP A 190 13.18 -14.87 -4.44
N ASP A 191 12.75 -13.63 -4.19
CA ASP A 191 12.50 -12.66 -5.26
C ASP A 191 13.76 -12.36 -6.05
N ALA A 192 14.88 -12.16 -5.35
CA ALA A 192 16.18 -11.92 -5.97
C ALA A 192 16.61 -13.08 -6.87
N GLN A 193 16.46 -14.33 -6.42
CA GLN A 193 16.78 -15.52 -7.20
C GLN A 193 15.91 -15.62 -8.46
N ARG A 194 14.61 -15.41 -8.33
CA ARG A 194 13.66 -15.43 -9.47
C ARG A 194 13.99 -14.33 -10.48
N ILE A 195 14.32 -13.13 -10.01
CA ILE A 195 14.65 -11.99 -10.89
C ILE A 195 15.99 -12.21 -11.60
N ARG A 196 17.01 -12.77 -10.92
CA ARG A 196 18.28 -13.18 -11.53
C ARG A 196 18.07 -14.22 -12.63
N SER A 197 17.13 -15.14 -12.45
CA SER A 197 16.82 -16.17 -13.46
C SER A 197 16.23 -15.59 -14.76
N LEU A 198 15.68 -14.36 -14.72
CA LEU A 198 15.27 -13.60 -15.91
C LEU A 198 16.43 -12.86 -16.57
N GLY A 199 17.62 -12.84 -15.97
CA GLY A 199 18.84 -12.26 -16.52
C GLY A 199 19.15 -10.84 -16.02
N ALA A 200 18.50 -10.33 -14.97
CA ALA A 200 18.84 -9.04 -14.37
C ALA A 200 20.28 -9.06 -13.79
N PRO A 201 21.15 -8.07 -14.13
CA PRO A 201 22.59 -8.17 -13.84
C PRO A 201 22.94 -7.87 -12.38
N HIS A 202 22.31 -6.88 -11.77
CA HIS A 202 22.65 -6.38 -10.44
C HIS A 202 21.42 -6.44 -9.52
N VAL A 203 21.29 -7.53 -8.77
CA VAL A 203 20.18 -7.76 -7.84
C VAL A 203 20.69 -7.83 -6.40
N THR A 204 20.22 -6.89 -5.58
CA THR A 204 20.56 -6.80 -4.15
C THR A 204 19.26 -6.97 -3.34
N VAL A 205 19.30 -7.72 -2.25
CA VAL A 205 18.18 -7.81 -1.31
C VAL A 205 18.25 -6.61 -0.36
N THR A 206 17.23 -5.77 -0.42
CA THR A 206 17.12 -4.58 0.44
C THR A 206 16.00 -4.70 1.48
N GLY A 207 15.15 -5.69 1.36
CA GLY A 207 13.93 -5.80 2.16
C GLY A 207 12.76 -5.02 1.54
N SER A 208 11.61 -5.08 2.21
CA SER A 208 10.41 -4.37 1.75
C SER A 208 10.31 -2.98 2.37
N ILE A 209 10.19 -1.96 1.52
CA ILE A 209 9.98 -0.54 1.91
C ILE A 209 8.71 -0.36 2.76
N LYS A 210 7.75 -1.28 2.66
CA LYS A 210 6.50 -1.23 3.44
C LYS A 210 6.74 -1.27 4.96
N PHE A 211 7.89 -1.80 5.41
CA PHE A 211 8.28 -1.81 6.83
C PHE A 211 8.84 -0.48 7.32
N ASP A 212 9.21 0.42 6.42
CA ASP A 212 9.78 1.73 6.75
C ASP A 212 8.71 2.82 6.91
N VAL A 213 7.44 2.46 6.74
CA VAL A 213 6.33 3.39 7.01
C VAL A 213 6.29 3.68 8.50
N LEU A 214 6.62 4.91 8.87
CA LEU A 214 6.52 5.41 10.23
C LEU A 214 5.14 6.03 10.45
N PRO A 215 4.53 5.82 11.62
CA PRO A 215 3.31 6.52 11.96
C PRO A 215 3.59 8.03 12.04
N PRO A 216 2.82 8.87 11.32
CA PRO A 216 2.95 10.32 11.46
C PRO A 216 2.69 10.76 12.91
N GLU A 217 3.43 11.73 13.41
CA GLU A 217 3.27 12.26 14.78
C GLU A 217 1.82 12.68 15.06
N ALA A 218 1.22 13.43 14.15
CA ALA A 218 -0.18 13.83 14.23
C ALA A 218 -1.16 12.64 14.32
N ALA A 219 -0.81 11.49 13.72
CA ALA A 219 -1.65 10.29 13.85
C ALA A 219 -1.49 9.63 15.22
N LEU A 220 -0.30 9.69 15.82
CA LEU A 220 -0.08 9.22 17.20
C LEU A 220 -0.78 10.12 18.22
N GLU A 221 -0.71 11.44 18.05
CA GLU A 221 -1.45 12.42 18.87
C GLU A 221 -2.96 12.18 18.79
N LYS A 222 -3.49 11.98 17.57
CA LYS A 222 -4.90 11.64 17.37
C LYS A 222 -5.25 10.28 18.00
N GLY A 223 -4.35 9.30 17.93
CA GLY A 223 -4.52 8.01 18.62
C GLY A 223 -4.59 8.14 20.12
N ALA A 224 -3.73 8.97 20.71
CA ALA A 224 -3.77 9.27 22.14
C ALA A 224 -5.06 9.99 22.53
N TRP A 225 -5.52 10.93 21.70
CA TRP A 225 -6.79 11.61 21.87
C TRP A 225 -7.98 10.62 21.84
N LEU A 226 -8.04 9.71 20.84
CA LEU A 226 -9.05 8.64 20.77
C LEU A 226 -9.00 7.75 22.02
N ARG A 227 -7.81 7.31 22.43
CA ARG A 227 -7.64 6.45 23.60
C ARG A 227 -8.19 7.10 24.86
N ALA A 228 -7.98 8.40 25.04
CA ALA A 228 -8.54 9.14 26.17
C ALA A 228 -10.07 9.11 26.20
N ARG A 229 -10.74 9.15 25.04
CA ARG A 229 -12.21 9.07 24.90
C ARG A 229 -12.76 7.67 25.12
N PHE A 230 -11.95 6.65 24.96
CA PHE A 230 -12.32 5.27 25.28
C PHE A 230 -12.23 4.98 26.79
N LYS A 231 -11.72 5.92 27.58
CA LYS A 231 -11.43 5.73 29.00
C LYS A 231 -10.55 4.48 29.21
N GLN A 232 -10.93 3.64 30.17
CA GLN A 232 -10.21 2.39 30.46
C GLN A 232 -10.83 1.16 29.76
N ARG A 233 -11.71 1.37 28.77
CA ARG A 233 -12.33 0.27 28.05
C ARG A 233 -11.28 -0.51 27.26
N PRO A 234 -11.29 -1.85 27.33
CA PRO A 234 -10.52 -2.67 26.39
C PRO A 234 -11.07 -2.50 24.96
N VAL A 235 -10.18 -2.36 23.98
CA VAL A 235 -10.55 -2.02 22.60
C VAL A 235 -10.08 -3.10 21.62
N PHE A 236 -11.04 -3.77 20.98
CA PHE A 236 -10.80 -4.65 19.86
C PHE A 236 -11.06 -3.90 18.56
N LEU A 237 -10.03 -3.78 17.70
CA LEU A 237 -10.11 -3.11 16.41
C LEU A 237 -10.24 -4.11 15.27
N CYS A 238 -11.30 -3.99 14.46
CA CYS A 238 -11.42 -4.66 13.16
C CYS A 238 -11.01 -3.68 12.05
N ALA A 239 -9.75 -3.77 11.63
CA ALA A 239 -9.08 -2.81 10.76
C ALA A 239 -9.26 -3.15 9.28
N SER A 240 -9.73 -2.20 8.48
CA SER A 240 -9.88 -2.33 7.02
C SER A 240 -10.75 -3.51 6.59
N THR A 241 -11.89 -3.69 7.25
CA THR A 241 -12.85 -4.76 6.96
C THR A 241 -13.40 -4.66 5.54
N ARG A 242 -13.79 -5.80 5.00
CA ARG A 242 -14.30 -5.94 3.66
C ARG A 242 -15.72 -6.52 3.69
N ASP A 243 -16.39 -6.37 2.55
CA ASP A 243 -17.76 -6.83 2.34
C ASP A 243 -18.00 -8.27 2.83
N GLY A 244 -19.01 -8.45 3.69
CA GLY A 244 -19.37 -9.70 4.34
C GLY A 244 -18.65 -9.97 5.67
N GLU A 245 -17.48 -9.41 5.92
CA GLU A 245 -16.73 -9.65 7.18
C GLU A 245 -17.41 -9.00 8.37
N GLU A 246 -17.95 -7.78 8.19
CA GLU A 246 -18.56 -7.02 9.29
C GLU A 246 -19.75 -7.77 9.92
N SER A 247 -20.59 -8.43 9.10
CA SER A 247 -21.66 -9.26 9.62
C SER A 247 -21.14 -10.42 10.45
N LEU A 248 -20.11 -11.14 9.95
CA LEU A 248 -19.49 -12.27 10.67
C LEU A 248 -18.92 -11.82 12.02
N VAL A 249 -18.20 -10.70 12.01
CA VAL A 249 -17.59 -10.10 13.22
C VAL A 249 -18.67 -9.72 14.23
N LEU A 250 -19.71 -9.00 13.81
CA LEU A 250 -20.78 -8.53 14.70
C LEU A 250 -21.56 -9.69 15.30
N ASP A 251 -21.89 -10.70 14.50
CA ASP A 251 -22.61 -11.89 14.98
C ASP A 251 -21.77 -12.68 15.98
N ALA A 252 -20.49 -12.91 15.70
CA ALA A 252 -19.58 -13.59 16.61
C ALA A 252 -19.36 -12.80 17.92
N TRP A 253 -19.16 -11.48 17.80
CA TRP A 253 -18.96 -10.60 18.97
C TRP A 253 -20.18 -10.56 19.87
N GLN A 254 -21.38 -10.57 19.31
CA GLN A 254 -22.63 -10.59 20.07
C GLN A 254 -22.83 -11.90 20.82
N ARG A 255 -22.53 -13.04 20.18
CA ARG A 255 -22.65 -14.38 20.79
C ARG A 255 -21.63 -14.63 21.90
N LEU A 256 -20.49 -13.97 21.88
CA LEU A 256 -19.41 -14.23 22.83
C LEU A 256 -19.78 -13.76 24.24
N ALA A 257 -19.97 -14.70 25.17
CA ALA A 257 -20.35 -14.41 26.56
C ALA A 257 -19.16 -13.90 27.38
N ASP A 258 -17.97 -14.47 27.17
CA ASP A 258 -16.79 -14.24 28.03
C ASP A 258 -15.93 -13.03 27.62
N LYS A 259 -16.48 -12.08 26.88
CA LYS A 259 -15.77 -10.81 26.61
C LYS A 259 -15.85 -9.85 27.80
N PRO A 260 -14.88 -8.94 27.99
CA PRO A 260 -15.01 -7.90 29.00
C PRO A 260 -16.31 -7.10 28.79
N ALA A 261 -17.12 -6.93 29.87
CA ALA A 261 -18.46 -6.34 29.76
C ALA A 261 -18.46 -4.91 29.18
N ASN A 262 -17.37 -4.16 29.38
CA ASN A 262 -17.19 -2.80 28.90
C ASN A 262 -16.29 -2.73 27.66
N ALA A 263 -15.98 -3.85 26.99
CA ALA A 263 -15.14 -3.82 25.81
C ALA A 263 -15.77 -3.01 24.67
N LEU A 264 -14.95 -2.24 23.97
CA LEU A 264 -15.32 -1.49 22.78
C LEU A 264 -14.92 -2.27 21.54
N LEU A 265 -15.87 -2.50 20.63
CA LEU A 265 -15.58 -2.98 19.29
C LEU A 265 -15.43 -1.79 18.33
N ALA A 266 -14.23 -1.58 17.78
CA ALA A 266 -14.01 -0.58 16.77
C ALA A 266 -13.97 -1.24 15.38
N ILE A 267 -14.81 -0.80 14.43
CA ILE A 267 -14.86 -1.33 13.07
C ILE A 267 -14.50 -0.21 12.10
N VAL A 268 -13.48 -0.44 11.28
CA VAL A 268 -13.00 0.51 10.25
C VAL A 268 -13.10 -0.14 8.88
N PRO A 269 -14.17 0.12 8.11
CA PRO A 269 -14.33 -0.45 6.77
C PRO A 269 -13.29 0.11 5.78
N ARG A 270 -12.81 -0.74 4.89
CA ARG A 270 -11.79 -0.37 3.89
C ARG A 270 -12.28 0.66 2.86
N HIS A 271 -13.57 0.68 2.59
CA HIS A 271 -14.17 1.48 1.54
C HIS A 271 -15.25 2.43 2.09
N PRO A 272 -15.14 3.74 1.82
CA PRO A 272 -16.11 4.74 2.34
C PRO A 272 -17.57 4.45 1.97
N GLN A 273 -17.80 3.82 0.82
CA GLN A 273 -19.13 3.48 0.33
C GLN A 273 -19.89 2.51 1.25
N ARG A 274 -19.15 1.86 2.18
CA ARG A 274 -19.74 0.88 3.10
C ARG A 274 -20.07 1.45 4.48
N PHE A 275 -19.69 2.68 4.77
CA PHE A 275 -19.86 3.24 6.12
C PHE A 275 -21.31 3.20 6.58
N ASP A 276 -22.25 3.66 5.75
CA ASP A 276 -23.67 3.66 6.10
C ASP A 276 -24.26 2.25 6.17
N GLU A 277 -23.83 1.34 5.31
CA GLU A 277 -24.23 -0.06 5.35
C GLU A 277 -23.79 -0.74 6.66
N VAL A 278 -22.54 -0.52 7.07
CA VAL A 278 -22.01 -1.08 8.32
C VAL A 278 -22.74 -0.48 9.54
N ALA A 279 -23.06 0.81 9.51
CA ALA A 279 -23.88 1.43 10.57
C ALA A 279 -25.26 0.75 10.68
N GLN A 280 -25.90 0.45 9.56
CA GLN A 280 -27.18 -0.28 9.53
C GLN A 280 -27.04 -1.72 10.04
N LEU A 281 -25.93 -2.42 9.74
CA LEU A 281 -25.66 -3.76 10.25
C LEU A 281 -25.53 -3.78 11.78
N VAL A 282 -24.92 -2.76 12.38
CA VAL A 282 -24.81 -2.59 13.83
C VAL A 282 -26.19 -2.33 14.44
N ALA A 283 -26.93 -1.38 13.89
CA ALA A 283 -28.27 -1.02 14.39
C ALA A 283 -29.27 -2.18 14.30
N ALA A 284 -29.22 -2.99 13.21
CA ALA A 284 -30.08 -4.17 13.03
C ALA A 284 -29.84 -5.24 14.10
N ARG A 285 -28.72 -5.23 14.82
CA ARG A 285 -28.39 -6.13 15.91
C ARG A 285 -28.69 -5.54 17.29
N GLY A 286 -29.30 -4.35 17.35
CA GLY A 286 -29.64 -3.65 18.57
C GLY A 286 -28.44 -3.14 19.36
N MET A 287 -27.25 -3.05 18.73
CA MET A 287 -26.04 -2.51 19.34
C MET A 287 -25.99 -0.99 19.18
N SER A 288 -25.55 -0.30 20.24
CA SER A 288 -25.34 1.14 20.18
C SER A 288 -24.11 1.48 19.32
N LEU A 289 -24.23 2.54 18.51
CA LEU A 289 -23.21 2.96 17.56
C LEU A 289 -22.82 4.41 17.79
N GLN A 290 -21.51 4.69 17.76
CA GLN A 290 -20.97 6.04 17.60
C GLN A 290 -20.11 6.11 16.34
N ARG A 291 -20.26 7.17 15.55
CA ARG A 291 -19.44 7.41 14.37
C ARG A 291 -18.24 8.28 14.71
N ARG A 292 -17.09 7.95 14.13
CA ARG A 292 -15.88 8.77 14.29
C ARG A 292 -16.06 10.16 13.66
N SER A 293 -16.76 10.26 12.54
CA SER A 293 -17.04 11.52 11.85
C SER A 293 -17.88 12.51 12.67
N GLU A 294 -18.61 12.03 13.67
CA GLU A 294 -19.42 12.84 14.57
C GLU A 294 -18.64 13.35 15.81
N MET A 295 -17.41 12.84 16.01
CA MET A 295 -16.56 13.25 17.11
C MET A 295 -15.77 14.51 16.76
N MET A 296 -15.90 15.57 17.54
CA MET A 296 -15.17 16.82 17.31
C MET A 296 -13.72 16.70 17.79
N ASP A 297 -12.76 16.95 16.86
CA ASP A 297 -11.32 16.77 17.10
C ASP A 297 -10.67 17.82 18.03
N THR A 298 -11.36 18.89 18.40
CA THR A 298 -10.70 20.12 18.84
C THR A 298 -11.09 20.63 20.22
N THR A 299 -11.98 19.95 20.95
CA THR A 299 -12.38 20.42 22.27
C THR A 299 -12.02 19.45 23.39
N ALA A 300 -11.54 19.99 24.50
CA ALA A 300 -11.38 19.24 25.76
C ALA A 300 -12.71 18.58 26.20
N ASP A 301 -13.83 19.10 25.71
CA ASP A 301 -15.20 18.70 26.01
C ASP A 301 -15.78 17.67 25.03
N ALA A 302 -14.97 17.07 24.12
CA ALA A 302 -15.46 16.02 23.25
C ALA A 302 -15.98 14.84 24.09
N ALA A 303 -17.20 14.38 23.80
CA ALA A 303 -17.85 13.30 24.54
C ALA A 303 -17.05 11.99 24.50
N ASP A 304 -17.08 11.25 25.58
CA ASP A 304 -16.52 9.90 25.66
C ASP A 304 -17.30 8.93 24.76
N VAL A 305 -16.66 7.84 24.36
CA VAL A 305 -17.31 6.78 23.58
C VAL A 305 -17.98 5.80 24.53
N ASP A 306 -19.30 5.91 24.67
CA ASP A 306 -20.11 5.02 25.52
C ASP A 306 -20.84 3.92 24.72
N ALA A 307 -20.81 3.99 23.37
CA ALA A 307 -21.44 3.00 22.48
C ALA A 307 -20.75 1.62 22.53
N ASP A 308 -21.46 0.57 22.15
CA ASP A 308 -20.92 -0.79 22.01
C ASP A 308 -19.92 -0.87 20.86
N VAL A 309 -20.21 -0.13 19.78
CA VAL A 309 -19.42 -0.12 18.54
C VAL A 309 -19.03 1.31 18.18
N LEU A 310 -17.73 1.49 17.89
CA LEU A 310 -17.22 2.68 17.21
C LEU A 310 -17.05 2.37 15.72
N LEU A 311 -17.76 3.08 14.86
CA LEU A 311 -17.55 3.04 13.42
C LEU A 311 -16.49 4.07 13.01
N GLY A 312 -15.36 3.59 12.52
CA GLY A 312 -14.31 4.41 11.94
C GLY A 312 -14.65 4.79 10.51
N ASP A 313 -15.51 5.78 10.33
CA ASP A 313 -16.00 6.29 9.04
C ASP A 313 -15.19 7.50 8.54
N SER A 314 -13.91 7.50 8.85
CA SER A 314 -12.92 8.50 8.40
C SER A 314 -11.81 7.86 7.56
N MET A 315 -11.23 8.64 6.65
CA MET A 315 -10.14 8.17 5.81
C MET A 315 -8.78 8.71 6.28
N GLY A 316 -7.75 7.83 6.21
CA GLY A 316 -6.38 8.23 6.54
C GLY A 316 -6.02 8.18 8.02
N GLU A 317 -6.89 7.71 8.89
CA GLU A 317 -6.70 7.67 10.35
C GLU A 317 -6.30 6.29 10.90
N MET A 318 -5.91 5.33 10.05
CA MET A 318 -5.66 3.95 10.50
C MET A 318 -4.58 3.86 11.58
N PHE A 319 -3.50 4.64 11.51
CA PHE A 319 -2.49 4.67 12.56
C PHE A 319 -3.04 5.18 13.90
N ALA A 320 -4.00 6.11 13.89
CA ALA A 320 -4.65 6.59 15.10
C ALA A 320 -5.50 5.48 15.75
N TYR A 321 -6.25 4.71 14.95
CA TYR A 321 -7.00 3.56 15.45
C TYR A 321 -6.07 2.48 16.01
N TYR A 322 -4.98 2.14 15.30
CA TYR A 322 -3.98 1.21 15.84
C TYR A 322 -3.36 1.71 17.13
N ALA A 323 -3.00 2.99 17.23
CA ALA A 323 -2.44 3.55 18.46
C ALA A 323 -3.41 3.45 19.63
N ALA A 324 -4.72 3.62 19.38
CA ALA A 324 -5.77 3.62 20.39
C ALA A 324 -6.27 2.23 20.82
N CYS A 325 -6.06 1.18 20.02
CA CYS A 325 -6.56 -0.17 20.31
C CYS A 325 -5.65 -1.00 21.20
N ASP A 326 -6.18 -2.09 21.74
CA ASP A 326 -5.44 -3.08 22.55
C ASP A 326 -5.00 -4.29 21.69
N CYS A 327 -5.82 -4.73 20.75
CA CYS A 327 -5.48 -5.72 19.73
C CYS A 327 -6.23 -5.42 18.41
N ALA A 328 -5.74 -5.94 17.30
CA ALA A 328 -6.31 -5.64 15.99
C ALA A 328 -6.51 -6.91 15.14
N PHE A 329 -7.69 -7.04 14.55
CA PHE A 329 -7.94 -7.95 13.43
C PHE A 329 -7.71 -7.21 12.11
N ILE A 330 -7.05 -7.87 11.16
CA ILE A 330 -6.79 -7.32 9.82
C ILE A 330 -7.82 -7.86 8.82
N GLY A 331 -8.68 -6.98 8.35
CA GLY A 331 -9.76 -7.31 7.44
C GLY A 331 -9.30 -7.81 6.06
N GLY A 332 -10.24 -8.35 5.29
CA GLY A 332 -9.99 -9.02 4.02
C GLY A 332 -9.34 -10.39 4.17
N SER A 333 -9.24 -10.91 5.39
CA SER A 333 -8.56 -12.16 5.71
C SER A 333 -9.47 -13.29 6.20
N LEU A 334 -10.67 -13.00 6.72
CA LEU A 334 -11.67 -14.04 7.02
C LEU A 334 -12.30 -14.61 5.75
N LEU A 335 -12.52 -13.76 4.76
CA LEU A 335 -13.03 -14.14 3.45
C LEU A 335 -11.89 -14.14 2.41
N PRO A 336 -12.03 -14.82 1.24
CA PRO A 336 -10.95 -14.96 0.26
C PRO A 336 -10.65 -13.67 -0.50
N LEU A 337 -10.38 -12.58 0.23
CA LEU A 337 -10.12 -11.24 -0.28
C LEU A 337 -8.64 -10.82 -0.18
N GLY A 338 -7.79 -11.69 0.42
CA GLY A 338 -6.33 -11.59 0.38
C GLY A 338 -5.65 -10.88 1.53
N GLY A 339 -6.41 -10.40 2.52
CA GLY A 339 -5.86 -9.66 3.67
C GLY A 339 -5.41 -8.23 3.35
N GLN A 340 -5.44 -7.36 4.35
CA GLN A 340 -4.90 -6.00 4.30
C GLN A 340 -3.54 -5.93 4.99
N ASN A 341 -2.96 -4.71 5.09
CA ASN A 341 -1.63 -4.48 5.66
C ASN A 341 -1.61 -4.69 7.17
N LEU A 342 -0.89 -5.71 7.65
CA LEU A 342 -0.69 -5.96 9.08
C LEU A 342 0.55 -5.24 9.64
N ILE A 343 1.46 -4.79 8.78
CA ILE A 343 2.76 -4.24 9.19
C ILE A 343 2.58 -2.98 10.04
N GLU A 344 1.58 -2.16 9.72
CA GLU A 344 1.28 -0.92 10.46
C GLU A 344 0.89 -1.20 11.92
N ALA A 345 0.03 -2.20 12.15
CA ALA A 345 -0.35 -2.64 13.49
C ALA A 345 0.85 -3.21 14.25
N CYS A 346 1.62 -4.09 13.61
CA CYS A 346 2.83 -4.69 14.19
C CYS A 346 3.88 -3.62 14.54
N ALA A 347 4.06 -2.60 13.69
CA ALA A 347 5.01 -1.51 13.92
C ALA A 347 4.66 -0.66 15.14
N LEU A 348 3.38 -0.62 15.53
CA LEU A 348 2.89 0.02 16.76
C LEU A 348 2.82 -0.95 17.94
N GLY A 349 3.37 -2.15 17.81
CA GLY A 349 3.40 -3.15 18.89
C GLY A 349 2.02 -3.66 19.27
N LYS A 350 1.10 -3.73 18.31
CA LYS A 350 -0.24 -4.27 18.58
C LYS A 350 -0.28 -5.76 18.23
N PRO A 351 -0.86 -6.60 19.13
CA PRO A 351 -1.20 -7.98 18.77
C PRO A 351 -2.12 -8.02 17.57
N VAL A 352 -1.81 -8.89 16.60
CA VAL A 352 -2.52 -8.96 15.33
C VAL A 352 -3.22 -10.30 15.16
N LEU A 353 -4.50 -10.25 14.79
CA LEU A 353 -5.29 -11.41 14.36
C LEU A 353 -5.51 -11.35 12.86
N VAL A 354 -5.34 -12.46 12.16
CA VAL A 354 -5.57 -12.59 10.72
C VAL A 354 -6.34 -13.87 10.43
N GLY A 355 -7.25 -13.84 9.46
CA GLY A 355 -7.91 -15.04 8.96
C GLY A 355 -7.00 -15.87 8.04
N GLU A 356 -7.59 -16.91 7.42
CA GLU A 356 -6.86 -17.85 6.55
C GLU A 356 -6.39 -17.21 5.23
N HIS A 357 -7.07 -16.18 4.74
CA HIS A 357 -6.88 -15.63 3.40
C HIS A 357 -5.97 -14.39 3.41
N THR A 358 -4.65 -14.59 3.37
CA THR A 358 -3.65 -13.50 3.47
C THR A 358 -2.73 -13.40 2.24
N PHE A 359 -3.16 -13.85 1.07
CA PHE A 359 -2.31 -13.98 -0.13
C PHE A 359 -1.71 -12.66 -0.65
N ASN A 360 -2.28 -11.47 -0.29
CA ASN A 360 -1.69 -10.17 -0.62
C ASN A 360 -0.47 -9.83 0.26
N PHE A 361 -0.42 -10.43 1.47
CA PHE A 361 0.62 -10.22 2.48
C PHE A 361 1.14 -11.55 3.04
N LEU A 362 1.13 -12.62 2.23
CA LEU A 362 1.37 -14.00 2.68
C LEU A 362 2.68 -14.14 3.46
N ASP A 363 3.79 -13.68 2.87
CA ASP A 363 5.13 -13.81 3.46
C ASP A 363 5.21 -13.02 4.78
N ALA A 364 4.81 -11.74 4.76
CA ALA A 364 4.78 -10.90 5.96
C ALA A 364 3.88 -11.48 7.06
N THR A 365 2.73 -12.09 6.69
CA THR A 365 1.84 -12.73 7.66
C THR A 365 2.48 -13.97 8.26
N ASN A 366 3.05 -14.85 7.44
CA ASN A 366 3.70 -16.07 7.92
C ASN A 366 4.86 -15.75 8.85
N GLU A 367 5.66 -14.76 8.52
CA GLU A 367 6.78 -14.31 9.36
C GLU A 367 6.31 -13.68 10.68
N ALA A 368 5.27 -12.84 10.64
CA ALA A 368 4.69 -12.24 11.85
C ALA A 368 4.09 -13.31 12.79
N VAL A 369 3.44 -14.33 12.22
CA VAL A 369 2.92 -15.48 12.98
C VAL A 369 4.06 -16.29 13.58
N ALA A 370 5.08 -16.63 12.79
CA ALA A 370 6.26 -17.35 13.26
C ALA A 370 7.02 -16.59 14.36
N ALA A 371 7.02 -15.27 14.32
CA ALA A 371 7.62 -14.41 15.34
C ALA A 371 6.75 -14.25 16.60
N GLY A 372 5.53 -14.77 16.63
CA GLY A 372 4.58 -14.63 17.74
C GLY A 372 3.90 -13.24 17.83
N GLY A 373 4.02 -12.40 16.81
CA GLY A 373 3.40 -11.08 16.74
C GLY A 373 2.00 -11.07 16.11
N ALA A 374 1.66 -12.15 15.41
CA ALA A 374 0.34 -12.36 14.84
C ALA A 374 -0.18 -13.79 15.14
N VAL A 375 -1.49 -13.97 15.12
CA VAL A 375 -2.17 -15.28 15.23
C VAL A 375 -3.12 -15.43 14.06
N ARG A 376 -3.07 -16.61 13.42
CA ARG A 376 -4.01 -17.00 12.38
C ARG A 376 -5.23 -17.65 13.02
N VAL A 377 -6.43 -17.21 12.62
CA VAL A 377 -7.70 -17.69 13.14
C VAL A 377 -8.53 -18.32 12.00
N ALA A 378 -9.23 -19.40 12.31
CA ALA A 378 -9.97 -20.16 11.31
C ALA A 378 -11.25 -19.44 10.84
N ASP A 379 -11.93 -18.77 11.77
CA ASP A 379 -13.22 -18.13 11.55
C ASP A 379 -13.45 -16.94 12.49
N ALA A 380 -14.62 -16.32 12.40
CA ALA A 380 -14.99 -15.16 13.21
C ALA A 380 -15.16 -15.51 14.69
N ASP A 381 -15.66 -16.71 15.03
CA ASP A 381 -15.85 -17.13 16.42
C ASP A 381 -14.49 -17.35 17.10
N ALA A 382 -13.55 -18.02 16.44
CA ALA A 382 -12.18 -18.16 16.91
C ALA A 382 -11.47 -16.79 17.05
N MET A 383 -11.73 -15.87 16.10
CA MET A 383 -11.16 -14.52 16.13
C MET A 383 -11.62 -13.72 17.35
N VAL A 384 -12.93 -13.68 17.61
CA VAL A 384 -13.45 -12.90 18.76
C VAL A 384 -13.10 -13.54 20.10
N ALA A 385 -13.00 -14.87 20.18
CA ALA A 385 -12.52 -15.58 21.36
C ALA A 385 -11.05 -15.23 21.67
N GLN A 386 -10.20 -15.24 20.64
CA GLN A 386 -8.79 -14.85 20.79
C GLN A 386 -8.64 -13.36 21.14
N ALA A 387 -9.48 -12.48 20.56
CA ALA A 387 -9.52 -11.07 20.93
C ALA A 387 -9.91 -10.88 22.38
N ALA A 388 -10.96 -11.53 22.87
CA ALA A 388 -11.40 -11.46 24.26
C ALA A 388 -10.31 -11.94 25.24
N HIS A 389 -9.61 -13.03 24.90
CA HIS A 389 -8.46 -13.49 25.68
C HIS A 389 -7.38 -12.40 25.79
N LEU A 390 -6.98 -11.79 24.66
CA LEU A 390 -5.99 -10.71 24.65
C LEU A 390 -6.47 -9.46 25.40
N LEU A 391 -7.78 -9.16 25.41
CA LEU A 391 -8.32 -8.04 26.16
C LEU A 391 -8.30 -8.27 27.67
N GLN A 392 -8.40 -9.53 28.12
CA GLN A 392 -8.38 -9.91 29.54
C GLN A 392 -6.98 -10.17 30.06
N ASP A 393 -6.10 -10.76 29.25
CA ASP A 393 -4.72 -11.09 29.63
C ASP A 393 -3.72 -10.02 29.17
N ALA A 394 -3.39 -9.11 30.07
CA ALA A 394 -2.44 -8.03 29.82
C ALA A 394 -1.01 -8.55 29.53
N ALA A 395 -0.61 -9.69 30.15
CA ALA A 395 0.72 -10.26 29.95
C ALA A 395 0.84 -10.89 28.55
N ALA A 396 -0.16 -11.69 28.13
CA ALA A 396 -0.21 -12.24 26.77
C ALA A 396 -0.26 -11.14 25.72
N ARG A 397 -1.08 -10.10 25.95
CA ARG A 397 -1.17 -8.94 25.06
C ARG A 397 0.17 -8.22 24.93
N ALA A 398 0.86 -7.96 26.03
CA ALA A 398 2.15 -7.28 26.03
C ALA A 398 3.24 -8.12 25.35
N ALA A 399 3.30 -9.44 25.61
CA ALA A 399 4.25 -10.34 24.99
C ALA A 399 4.07 -10.41 23.46
N MET A 400 2.83 -10.57 22.99
CA MET A 400 2.51 -10.61 21.56
C MET A 400 2.77 -9.27 20.89
N GLY A 401 2.44 -8.15 21.54
CA GLY A 401 2.73 -6.81 21.03
C GLY A 401 4.23 -6.54 20.91
N ALA A 402 5.03 -6.95 21.91
CA ALA A 402 6.49 -6.84 21.84
C ALA A 402 7.08 -7.68 20.71
N ALA A 403 6.59 -8.91 20.48
CA ALA A 403 6.99 -9.76 19.38
C ALA A 403 6.66 -9.13 18.02
N ALA A 404 5.46 -8.52 17.87
CA ALA A 404 5.04 -7.80 16.68
C ALA A 404 5.97 -6.62 16.37
N ALA A 405 6.26 -5.77 17.38
CA ALA A 405 7.16 -4.63 17.23
C ALA A 405 8.60 -5.06 16.88
N ALA A 406 9.11 -6.10 17.53
CA ALA A 406 10.44 -6.63 17.27
C ALA A 406 10.55 -7.19 15.84
N TRP A 407 9.53 -7.92 15.37
CA TRP A 407 9.48 -8.40 14.00
C TRP A 407 9.46 -7.26 12.99
N ALA A 408 8.53 -6.31 13.13
CA ALA A 408 8.46 -5.16 12.22
C ALA A 408 9.75 -4.34 12.23
N GLY A 409 10.39 -4.17 13.41
CA GLY A 409 11.65 -3.44 13.56
C GLY A 409 12.82 -4.09 12.83
N ARG A 410 12.92 -5.43 12.82
CA ARG A 410 13.98 -6.14 12.10
C ARG A 410 13.96 -5.94 10.58
N HIS A 411 12.80 -5.68 10.02
CA HIS A 411 12.63 -5.50 8.58
C HIS A 411 12.81 -4.04 8.12
N ARG A 412 13.01 -3.08 9.04
CA ARG A 412 13.24 -1.67 8.72
C ARG A 412 14.59 -1.42 8.01
N GLY A 413 14.70 -0.26 7.40
CA GLY A 413 15.91 0.22 6.72
C GLY A 413 15.98 -0.14 5.24
N ALA A 414 14.95 -0.76 4.66
CA ALA A 414 14.89 -1.09 3.23
C ALA A 414 14.97 0.17 2.36
N THR A 415 14.34 1.26 2.76
CA THR A 415 14.39 2.56 2.07
C THR A 415 15.82 3.10 2.02
N LEU A 416 16.52 3.11 3.15
CA LEU A 416 17.90 3.61 3.21
C LEU A 416 18.82 2.78 2.31
N ARG A 417 18.77 1.44 2.43
CA ARG A 417 19.54 0.52 1.56
C ARG A 417 19.20 0.73 0.08
N THR A 418 17.92 1.00 -0.24
CA THR A 418 17.50 1.31 -1.61
C THR A 418 18.06 2.63 -2.10
N VAL A 419 18.05 3.70 -1.27
CA VAL A 419 18.63 5.01 -1.62
C VAL A 419 20.14 4.91 -1.83
N GLU A 420 20.86 4.16 -1.00
CA GLU A 420 22.29 3.90 -1.18
C GLU A 420 22.57 3.17 -2.50
N LEU A 421 21.74 2.21 -2.87
CA LEU A 421 21.85 1.51 -4.15
C LEU A 421 21.60 2.48 -5.32
N LEU A 422 20.57 3.33 -5.23
CA LEU A 422 20.25 4.35 -6.23
C LEU A 422 21.35 5.40 -6.36
N GLN A 423 22.00 5.77 -5.26
CA GLN A 423 23.10 6.76 -5.26
C GLN A 423 24.23 6.34 -6.21
N ARG A 424 24.49 5.05 -6.37
CA ARG A 424 25.55 4.52 -7.25
C ARG A 424 25.26 4.70 -8.74
N ILE A 425 24.00 4.91 -9.12
CA ILE A 425 23.57 5.04 -10.52
C ILE A 425 23.05 6.44 -10.87
N ILE A 426 22.82 7.31 -9.87
CA ILE A 426 22.32 8.68 -10.06
C ILE A 426 23.47 9.70 -10.21
N ALA A 427 24.69 9.29 -10.01
CA ALA A 427 25.89 10.14 -10.03
C ALA A 427 26.02 11.02 -11.28
#